data_bced70827c6fa6b0b20428e0d5ba4b79
#
_entry.id   bced70827c6fa6b0b20428e0d5ba4b79
#
_cell.length_a   1.000
_cell.length_b   1.000
_cell.length_c   1.000
_cell.angle_alpha   90.00
_cell.angle_beta   90.00
_cell.angle_gamma   90.00
#
_symmetry.space_group_name_H-M   'P 1'
#
loop_
_entity.id
_entity.type
_entity.pdbx_description
1 polymer ?
#
loop_
_entity_poly.entity_id
_entity_poly.type
_entity_poly.pdbx_seq_one_letter_code
_entity_poly.pdbx_strand_id
1 'polypeptide(L)'
;MTIGRFQPFTKGHENMVNEGNGPCIIYQIKPAGIPESIKGLKILGRVIKKDSVNKVLQYLQNSGEGDLTEQEKELLKRPFTNELIAKELDIIQKNNSNIVDIVYVKNVYDALDRFNAFITDNSDKYEPQYWLCGDDRVDTYSKEIDRYDELETEMGSGNKIPNVLKGRLKTYTGSGRSEGISGTAVRKAIITHDKSAFDKIMPKGTGKMFDEFVQAFEDFKVKLEGLIKECRLSLKEYIIEHI
;
A
#
# COMPACT_ATOMS: atom_id res chain seq x y z
N MET A 1 -14.60 4.93 -5.34
CA MET A 1 -13.53 4.83 -4.32
C MET A 1 -12.35 4.02 -4.81
N THR A 2 -11.19 4.12 -4.18
CA THR A 2 -10.07 3.19 -4.34
C THR A 2 -9.49 2.80 -2.97
N ILE A 3 -8.96 1.57 -2.86
CA ILE A 3 -8.39 1.04 -1.61
C ILE A 3 -7.00 0.51 -1.89
N GLY A 4 -6.02 0.85 -1.07
CA GLY A 4 -4.67 0.32 -1.25
C GLY A 4 -3.70 0.69 -0.15
N ARG A 5 -2.49 0.12 -0.23
CA ARG A 5 -1.36 0.52 0.64
C ARG A 5 -0.60 1.70 0.07
N PHE A 6 -0.68 1.94 -1.22
CA PHE A 6 -0.04 3.02 -1.98
C PHE A 6 1.41 3.28 -1.53
N GLN A 7 2.29 2.36 -1.84
CA GLN A 7 3.70 2.41 -1.39
C GLN A 7 4.68 2.57 -2.57
N PRO A 8 4.77 3.76 -3.18
CA PRO A 8 3.94 4.97 -3.04
C PRO A 8 2.72 5.01 -3.96
N PHE A 9 1.93 6.09 -3.90
CA PHE A 9 0.89 6.42 -4.88
C PHE A 9 1.55 6.93 -6.16
N THR A 10 1.21 6.37 -7.31
CA THR A 10 1.87 6.65 -8.60
C THR A 10 0.93 7.35 -9.58
N LYS A 11 1.46 7.88 -10.68
CA LYS A 11 0.64 8.37 -11.81
C LYS A 11 -0.37 7.34 -12.31
N GLY A 12 -0.04 6.03 -12.24
CA GLY A 12 -1.00 4.99 -12.60
C GLY A 12 -2.24 4.98 -11.70
N HIS A 13 -2.07 5.21 -10.41
CA HIS A 13 -3.20 5.37 -9.48
C HIS A 13 -3.95 6.69 -9.73
N GLU A 14 -3.23 7.78 -10.01
CA GLU A 14 -3.84 9.08 -10.31
C GLU A 14 -4.68 9.01 -11.60
N ASN A 15 -4.16 8.38 -12.66
CA ASN A 15 -4.88 8.17 -13.90
C ASN A 15 -6.16 7.36 -13.67
N MET A 16 -6.08 6.27 -12.92
CA MET A 16 -7.23 5.44 -12.57
C MET A 16 -8.31 6.25 -11.84
N VAL A 17 -7.92 7.13 -10.90
CA VAL A 17 -8.86 8.03 -10.21
C VAL A 17 -9.50 9.01 -11.20
N ASN A 18 -8.73 9.57 -12.12
CA ASN A 18 -9.23 10.53 -13.11
C ASN A 18 -10.18 9.88 -14.14
N GLU A 19 -9.90 8.66 -14.54
CA GLU A 19 -10.72 7.89 -15.49
C GLU A 19 -12.05 7.40 -14.88
N GLY A 20 -12.13 7.33 -13.54
CA GLY A 20 -13.35 7.01 -12.83
C GLY A 20 -14.49 8.02 -12.99
N ASN A 21 -14.23 9.16 -13.69
CA ASN A 21 -15.20 10.19 -14.05
C ASN A 21 -16.10 10.72 -12.93
N GLY A 22 -15.57 10.78 -11.70
CA GLY A 22 -16.33 11.30 -10.56
C GLY A 22 -15.50 11.46 -9.30
N PRO A 23 -16.13 11.95 -8.24
CA PRO A 23 -15.48 12.08 -6.94
C PRO A 23 -14.96 10.73 -6.43
N CYS A 24 -13.72 10.69 -5.98
CA CYS A 24 -13.07 9.48 -5.46
C CYS A 24 -12.60 9.68 -4.03
N ILE A 25 -12.93 8.75 -3.14
CA ILE A 25 -12.33 8.64 -1.82
C ILE A 25 -11.20 7.60 -1.89
N ILE A 26 -10.02 7.97 -1.38
CA ILE A 26 -8.88 7.07 -1.24
C ILE A 26 -8.91 6.47 0.17
N TYR A 27 -9.05 5.15 0.25
CA TYR A 27 -8.90 4.41 1.51
C TYR A 27 -7.50 3.85 1.62
N GLN A 28 -6.67 4.50 2.44
CA GLN A 28 -5.29 4.13 2.69
C GLN A 28 -5.23 3.05 3.78
N ILE A 29 -4.88 1.83 3.42
CA ILE A 29 -4.57 0.78 4.40
C ILE A 29 -3.20 1.09 4.99
N LYS A 30 -3.14 1.34 6.30
CA LYS A 30 -1.88 1.56 7.00
C LYS A 30 -1.02 0.29 6.93
N PRO A 31 0.16 0.32 6.30
CA PRO A 31 1.06 -0.82 6.34
C PRO A 31 1.54 -1.05 7.77
N ALA A 32 1.65 -2.31 8.16
CA ALA A 32 2.38 -2.65 9.36
C ALA A 32 3.86 -2.28 9.14
N GLY A 33 4.43 -1.47 10.01
CA GLY A 33 5.85 -1.15 9.98
C GLY A 33 6.73 -2.40 10.07
N ILE A 34 8.04 -2.23 9.88
CA ILE A 34 9.00 -3.29 10.16
C ILE A 34 9.05 -3.43 11.70
N PRO A 35 8.82 -4.63 12.25
CA PRO A 35 8.96 -4.85 13.68
C PRO A 35 10.40 -4.64 14.14
N GLU A 36 10.58 -4.26 15.38
CA GLU A 36 11.89 -4.02 16.00
C GLU A 36 12.77 -5.29 16.08
N SER A 37 12.15 -6.47 16.00
CA SER A 37 12.82 -7.76 16.11
C SER A 37 12.46 -8.68 14.95
N ILE A 38 13.45 -9.42 14.42
CA ILE A 38 13.24 -10.40 13.35
C ILE A 38 12.29 -11.53 13.75
N LYS A 39 12.22 -11.89 15.05
CA LYS A 39 11.29 -12.91 15.55
C LYS A 39 9.83 -12.52 15.33
N GLY A 40 9.53 -11.22 15.34
CA GLY A 40 8.19 -10.68 15.05
C GLY A 40 7.92 -10.43 13.57
N LEU A 41 8.95 -10.51 12.72
CA LEU A 41 8.80 -10.16 11.30
C LEU A 41 8.06 -11.26 10.55
N LYS A 42 6.77 -11.02 10.29
CA LYS A 42 5.93 -11.88 9.46
C LYS A 42 5.46 -11.12 8.23
N ILE A 43 5.58 -11.75 7.06
CA ILE A 43 5.04 -11.26 5.80
C ILE A 43 4.17 -12.35 5.21
N LEU A 44 2.95 -12.00 4.82
CA LEU A 44 1.95 -12.96 4.32
C LEU A 44 1.75 -14.16 5.26
N GLY A 45 1.76 -13.92 6.58
CA GLY A 45 1.61 -14.95 7.61
C GLY A 45 2.84 -15.85 7.82
N ARG A 46 3.94 -15.63 7.10
CA ARG A 46 5.18 -16.42 7.22
C ARG A 46 6.28 -15.62 7.91
N VAL A 47 7.03 -16.27 8.78
CA VAL A 47 8.21 -15.68 9.42
C VAL A 47 9.31 -15.47 8.38
N ILE A 48 9.88 -14.27 8.34
CA ILE A 48 11.02 -13.95 7.46
C ILE A 48 12.30 -14.51 8.07
N LYS A 49 13.05 -15.24 7.25
CA LYS A 49 14.36 -15.77 7.62
C LYS A 49 15.43 -14.70 7.47
N LYS A 50 16.49 -14.81 8.28
CA LYS A 50 17.66 -13.93 8.22
C LYS A 50 18.28 -13.86 6.82
N ASP A 51 18.35 -15.00 6.12
CA ASP A 51 18.92 -15.05 4.77
C ASP A 51 18.11 -14.22 3.77
N SER A 52 16.78 -14.17 3.91
CA SER A 52 15.93 -13.31 3.08
C SER A 52 16.19 -11.82 3.35
N VAL A 53 16.45 -11.45 4.63
CA VAL A 53 16.82 -10.06 4.97
C VAL A 53 18.18 -9.70 4.38
N ASN A 54 19.17 -10.63 4.45
CA ASN A 54 20.49 -10.43 3.83
C ASN A 54 20.39 -10.24 2.31
N LYS A 55 19.58 -11.05 1.62
CA LYS A 55 19.36 -10.91 0.18
C LYS A 55 18.75 -9.56 -0.19
N VAL A 56 17.75 -9.10 0.58
CA VAL A 56 17.16 -7.77 0.36
C VAL A 56 18.20 -6.67 0.57
N LEU A 57 19.05 -6.76 1.59
CA LEU A 57 20.13 -5.79 1.80
C LEU A 57 21.14 -5.80 0.65
N GLN A 58 21.57 -6.99 0.18
CA GLN A 58 22.46 -7.10 -0.99
C GLN A 58 21.84 -6.48 -2.24
N TYR A 59 20.54 -6.76 -2.48
CA TYR A 59 19.77 -6.15 -3.57
C TYR A 59 19.80 -4.61 -3.49
N LEU A 60 19.60 -4.05 -2.30
CA LEU A 60 19.64 -2.60 -2.10
C LEU A 60 21.05 -2.01 -2.27
N GLN A 61 22.08 -2.73 -1.81
CA GLN A 61 23.49 -2.34 -1.99
C GLN A 61 23.95 -2.40 -3.46
N ASN A 62 23.40 -3.34 -4.23
CA ASN A 62 23.67 -3.51 -5.66
C ASN A 62 22.74 -2.68 -6.55
N SER A 63 22.24 -1.54 -6.08
CA SER A 63 21.36 -0.63 -6.85
C SER A 63 20.14 -1.30 -7.47
N GLY A 64 19.61 -2.32 -6.80
CA GLY A 64 18.41 -3.04 -7.25
C GLY A 64 18.69 -4.12 -8.29
N GLU A 65 19.92 -4.61 -8.39
CA GLU A 65 20.28 -5.74 -9.22
C GLU A 65 20.25 -7.05 -8.43
N GLY A 66 19.65 -8.08 -9.02
CA GLY A 66 19.53 -9.41 -8.45
C GLY A 66 18.08 -9.93 -8.39
N ASP A 67 17.96 -11.24 -8.18
CA ASP A 67 16.67 -11.91 -8.10
C ASP A 67 16.19 -12.02 -6.65
N LEU A 68 14.99 -11.53 -6.42
CA LEU A 68 14.28 -11.64 -5.15
C LEU A 68 13.06 -12.55 -5.29
N THR A 69 12.83 -13.40 -4.31
CA THR A 69 11.57 -14.15 -4.17
C THR A 69 10.40 -13.20 -3.90
N GLU A 70 9.16 -13.64 -4.14
CA GLU A 70 7.97 -12.81 -3.85
C GLU A 70 7.90 -12.37 -2.38
N GLN A 71 8.36 -13.20 -1.43
CA GLN A 71 8.42 -12.83 -0.02
C GLN A 71 9.46 -11.72 0.24
N GLU A 72 10.61 -11.76 -0.40
CA GLU A 72 11.64 -10.73 -0.32
C GLU A 72 11.19 -9.42 -0.99
N LYS A 73 10.49 -9.52 -2.14
CA LYS A 73 9.84 -8.37 -2.78
C LYS A 73 8.77 -7.72 -1.89
N GLU A 74 8.01 -8.51 -1.14
CA GLU A 74 7.04 -7.96 -0.17
C GLU A 74 7.72 -7.19 0.97
N LEU A 75 8.93 -7.57 1.38
CA LEU A 75 9.71 -6.80 2.35
C LEU A 75 10.07 -5.41 1.78
N LEU A 76 10.47 -5.33 0.51
CA LEU A 76 10.72 -4.06 -0.18
C LEU A 76 9.50 -3.15 -0.36
N LYS A 77 8.29 -3.66 -0.19
CA LYS A 77 7.06 -2.85 -0.23
C LYS A 77 6.76 -2.12 1.09
N ARG A 78 7.69 -2.12 2.05
CA ARG A 78 7.51 -1.53 3.39
C ARG A 78 8.54 -0.45 3.77
N PRO A 79 9.22 0.21 2.84
CA PRO A 79 10.28 1.16 3.18
C PRO A 79 9.72 2.48 3.69
N PHE A 80 8.46 2.81 3.37
CA PHE A 80 7.91 4.13 3.64
C PHE A 80 7.03 4.13 4.88
N THR A 81 7.20 5.17 5.71
CA THR A 81 6.38 5.36 6.91
C THR A 81 4.99 5.85 6.54
N ASN A 82 4.03 5.68 7.47
CA ASN A 82 2.68 6.19 7.27
C ASN A 82 2.67 7.73 7.12
N GLU A 83 3.56 8.42 7.81
CA GLU A 83 3.71 9.88 7.79
C GLU A 83 4.18 10.37 6.42
N LEU A 84 5.17 9.68 5.81
CA LEU A 84 5.65 10.01 4.48
C LEU A 84 4.56 9.82 3.42
N ILE A 85 3.84 8.69 3.48
CA ILE A 85 2.72 8.43 2.57
C ILE A 85 1.56 9.41 2.80
N ALA A 86 1.27 9.78 4.05
CA ALA A 86 0.25 10.79 4.34
C ALA A 86 0.61 12.15 3.70
N LYS A 87 1.86 12.58 3.85
CA LYS A 87 2.37 13.81 3.22
C LYS A 87 2.29 13.76 1.69
N GLU A 88 2.61 12.61 1.09
CA GLU A 88 2.46 12.39 -0.34
C GLU A 88 1.00 12.53 -0.78
N LEU A 89 0.08 11.83 -0.12
CA LEU A 89 -1.34 11.85 -0.46
C LEU A 89 -1.96 13.24 -0.28
N ASP A 90 -1.56 14.00 0.74
CA ASP A 90 -1.99 15.39 0.94
C ASP A 90 -1.59 16.30 -0.25
N ILE A 91 -0.38 16.10 -0.79
CA ILE A 91 0.06 16.84 -1.98
C ILE A 91 -0.78 16.44 -3.20
N ILE A 92 -1.05 15.16 -3.37
CA ILE A 92 -1.83 14.63 -4.48
C ILE A 92 -3.27 15.16 -4.41
N GLN A 93 -3.92 15.10 -3.26
CA GLN A 93 -5.27 15.61 -3.05
C GLN A 93 -5.37 17.11 -3.39
N LYS A 94 -4.40 17.92 -2.98
CA LYS A 94 -4.37 19.35 -3.30
C LYS A 94 -4.22 19.64 -4.80
N ASN A 95 -3.66 18.71 -5.56
CA ASN A 95 -3.42 18.86 -7.00
C ASN A 95 -4.44 18.10 -7.88
N ASN A 96 -5.36 17.32 -7.30
CA ASN A 96 -6.34 16.51 -8.00
C ASN A 96 -7.73 16.67 -7.39
N SER A 97 -8.57 17.46 -8.05
CA SER A 97 -9.93 17.77 -7.58
C SER A 97 -10.88 16.57 -7.57
N ASN A 98 -10.54 15.48 -8.25
CA ASN A 98 -11.33 14.24 -8.20
C ASN A 98 -11.15 13.49 -6.88
N ILE A 99 -10.09 13.78 -6.11
CA ILE A 99 -9.87 13.17 -4.79
C ILE A 99 -10.55 14.03 -3.73
N VAL A 100 -11.72 13.60 -3.30
CA VAL A 100 -12.53 14.38 -2.33
C VAL A 100 -12.12 14.12 -0.88
N ASP A 101 -11.62 12.93 -0.57
CA ASP A 101 -11.15 12.59 0.77
C ASP A 101 -10.11 11.47 0.78
N ILE A 102 -9.33 11.42 1.86
CA ILE A 102 -8.33 10.37 2.15
C ILE A 102 -8.60 9.81 3.54
N VAL A 103 -9.02 8.57 3.60
CA VAL A 103 -9.44 7.92 4.83
C VAL A 103 -8.46 6.78 5.19
N TYR A 104 -7.90 6.83 6.40
CA TYR A 104 -7.02 5.77 6.89
C TYR A 104 -7.81 4.63 7.49
N VAL A 105 -7.56 3.41 7.03
CA VAL A 105 -8.31 2.20 7.39
C VAL A 105 -7.40 1.07 7.83
N LYS A 106 -7.95 0.12 8.58
CA LYS A 106 -7.23 -1.06 9.06
C LYS A 106 -7.11 -2.15 7.99
N ASN A 107 -8.18 -2.36 7.23
CA ASN A 107 -8.30 -3.38 6.20
C ASN A 107 -9.39 -3.02 5.19
N VAL A 108 -9.63 -3.93 4.25
CA VAL A 108 -10.62 -3.77 3.19
C VAL A 108 -12.05 -3.61 3.75
N TYR A 109 -12.43 -4.38 4.76
CA TYR A 109 -13.77 -4.32 5.33
C TYR A 109 -14.03 -3.04 6.10
N ASP A 110 -13.04 -2.52 6.86
CA ASP A 110 -13.12 -1.18 7.48
C ASP A 110 -13.32 -0.08 6.41
N ALA A 111 -12.72 -0.24 5.21
CA ALA A 111 -12.92 0.68 4.11
C ALA A 111 -14.34 0.60 3.53
N LEU A 112 -14.87 -0.61 3.34
CA LEU A 112 -16.22 -0.83 2.84
C LEU A 112 -17.28 -0.31 3.83
N ASP A 113 -17.10 -0.56 5.14
CA ASP A 113 -17.99 -0.04 6.19
C ASP A 113 -18.04 1.49 6.18
N ARG A 114 -16.85 2.14 6.09
CA ARG A 114 -16.78 3.61 6.04
C ARG A 114 -17.33 4.18 4.76
N PHE A 115 -17.13 3.50 3.63
CA PHE A 115 -17.72 3.92 2.36
C PHE A 115 -19.24 3.76 2.37
N ASN A 116 -19.76 2.66 2.94
CA ASN A 116 -21.18 2.45 3.14
C ASN A 116 -21.81 3.57 4.00
N ALA A 117 -21.18 3.90 5.12
CA ALA A 117 -21.61 5.00 5.97
C ALA A 117 -21.60 6.35 5.22
N PHE A 118 -20.50 6.65 4.50
CA PHE A 118 -20.38 7.88 3.72
C PHE A 118 -21.49 8.01 2.66
N ILE A 119 -21.79 6.94 1.91
CA ILE A 119 -22.86 6.95 0.91
C ILE A 119 -24.24 7.08 1.59
N THR A 120 -24.45 6.43 2.75
CA THR A 120 -25.70 6.56 3.51
C THR A 120 -25.94 8.01 3.93
N ASP A 121 -24.92 8.66 4.49
CA ASP A 121 -25.00 10.04 4.99
C ASP A 121 -25.08 11.10 3.87
N ASN A 122 -24.71 10.75 2.66
CA ASN A 122 -24.66 11.65 1.51
C ASN A 122 -25.45 11.13 0.31
N SER A 123 -26.50 10.35 0.55
CA SER A 123 -27.30 9.69 -0.50
C SER A 123 -28.05 10.65 -1.42
N ASP A 124 -28.20 11.91 -1.02
CA ASP A 124 -28.75 13.01 -1.82
C ASP A 124 -27.75 13.55 -2.88
N LYS A 125 -26.45 13.29 -2.71
CA LYS A 125 -25.36 13.85 -3.53
C LYS A 125 -24.57 12.79 -4.27
N TYR A 126 -24.42 11.60 -3.69
CA TYR A 126 -23.53 10.57 -4.19
C TYR A 126 -24.22 9.21 -4.31
N GLU A 127 -23.87 8.49 -5.37
CA GLU A 127 -24.21 7.09 -5.57
C GLU A 127 -22.95 6.23 -5.62
N PRO A 128 -22.94 5.06 -5.00
CA PRO A 128 -21.81 4.13 -5.14
C PRO A 128 -21.79 3.57 -6.56
N GLN A 129 -20.67 3.70 -7.24
CA GLN A 129 -20.53 3.15 -8.59
C GLN A 129 -19.38 2.16 -8.66
N TYR A 130 -18.16 2.63 -8.35
CA TYR A 130 -16.96 1.87 -8.65
C TYR A 130 -15.99 1.79 -7.48
N TRP A 131 -15.42 0.59 -7.32
CA TRP A 131 -14.16 0.37 -6.69
C TRP A 131 -13.07 0.34 -7.77
N LEU A 132 -12.32 1.42 -7.87
CA LEU A 132 -11.26 1.58 -8.86
C LEU A 132 -10.06 0.73 -8.46
N CYS A 133 -9.56 -0.09 -9.38
CA CYS A 133 -8.43 -0.99 -9.13
C CYS A 133 -7.64 -1.26 -10.41
N GLY A 134 -6.43 -1.80 -10.25
CA GLY A 134 -5.66 -2.31 -11.40
C GLY A 134 -6.24 -3.63 -11.91
N ASP A 135 -5.99 -3.95 -13.19
CA ASP A 135 -6.51 -5.14 -13.87
C ASP A 135 -6.19 -6.44 -13.12
N ASP A 136 -5.03 -6.52 -12.47
CA ASP A 136 -4.58 -7.66 -11.68
C ASP A 136 -5.37 -7.84 -10.35
N ARG A 137 -6.29 -6.93 -10.03
CA ARG A 137 -7.06 -6.93 -8.77
C ARG A 137 -8.55 -7.10 -8.95
N VAL A 138 -9.07 -7.02 -10.17
CA VAL A 138 -10.51 -7.10 -10.47
C VAL A 138 -11.17 -8.29 -9.81
N ASP A 139 -10.68 -9.51 -10.09
CA ASP A 139 -11.25 -10.74 -9.54
C ASP A 139 -11.17 -10.81 -8.00
N THR A 140 -10.06 -10.29 -7.45
CA THR A 140 -9.88 -10.27 -6.00
C THR A 140 -10.90 -9.35 -5.35
N TYR A 141 -11.04 -8.13 -5.87
CA TYR A 141 -11.92 -7.13 -5.26
C TYR A 141 -13.40 -7.40 -5.54
N SER A 142 -13.75 -7.99 -6.68
CA SER A 142 -15.11 -8.48 -6.92
C SER A 142 -15.52 -9.51 -5.88
N LYS A 143 -14.65 -10.48 -5.58
CA LYS A 143 -14.89 -11.48 -4.51
C LYS A 143 -15.00 -10.85 -3.12
N GLU A 144 -14.25 -9.78 -2.84
CA GLU A 144 -14.36 -9.08 -1.55
C GLU A 144 -15.68 -8.29 -1.44
N ILE A 145 -16.20 -7.72 -2.54
CA ILE A 145 -17.53 -7.10 -2.59
C ILE A 145 -18.61 -8.17 -2.33
N ASP A 146 -18.55 -9.30 -3.05
CA ASP A 146 -19.51 -10.39 -2.89
C ASP A 146 -19.54 -10.89 -1.43
N ARG A 147 -18.37 -11.10 -0.82
CA ARG A 147 -18.26 -11.50 0.59
C ARG A 147 -18.82 -10.44 1.55
N TYR A 148 -18.59 -9.18 1.26
CA TYR A 148 -19.14 -8.10 2.07
C TYR A 148 -20.67 -8.09 2.02
N ASP A 149 -21.24 -8.33 0.85
CA ASP A 149 -22.68 -8.42 0.64
C ASP A 149 -23.31 -9.63 1.35
N GLU A 150 -22.59 -10.78 1.42
CA GLU A 150 -22.99 -11.99 2.13
C GLU A 150 -22.95 -11.82 3.66
N LEU A 151 -21.88 -11.23 4.19
CA LEU A 151 -21.69 -11.00 5.63
C LEU A 151 -22.84 -10.22 6.28
N GLU A 152 -23.42 -9.27 5.55
CA GLU A 152 -24.57 -8.53 6.03
C GLU A 152 -25.83 -9.40 6.16
N THR A 153 -25.99 -10.36 5.25
CA THR A 153 -27.14 -11.27 5.23
C THR A 153 -27.07 -12.27 6.38
N GLU A 154 -25.88 -12.74 6.75
CA GLU A 154 -25.68 -13.75 7.80
C GLU A 154 -25.71 -13.17 9.23
N MET A 155 -25.25 -11.92 9.41
CA MET A 155 -25.09 -11.35 10.75
C MET A 155 -26.32 -10.73 11.35
N GLY A 156 -27.51 -10.91 10.76
CA GLY A 156 -28.84 -10.52 11.27
C GLY A 156 -28.77 -9.31 12.20
N SER A 157 -28.75 -8.14 11.68
CA SER A 157 -28.26 -6.93 12.30
C SER A 157 -29.09 -6.44 13.48
N GLY A 158 -28.52 -6.51 14.65
CA GLY A 158 -28.82 -5.48 15.65
C GLY A 158 -28.05 -4.19 15.30
N ASN A 159 -28.74 -3.12 14.96
CA ASN A 159 -28.22 -1.75 14.81
C ASN A 159 -27.11 -1.50 13.74
N LYS A 160 -27.05 -2.21 12.66
CA LYS A 160 -26.14 -1.87 11.55
C LYS A 160 -26.82 -0.98 10.52
N ILE A 161 -26.05 -0.03 10.00
CA ILE A 161 -26.42 0.77 8.83
C ILE A 161 -26.72 -0.19 7.67
N PRO A 162 -27.87 -0.08 6.98
CA PRO A 162 -28.16 -0.91 5.81
C PRO A 162 -27.03 -0.86 4.79
N ASN A 163 -26.72 -2.00 4.15
CA ASN A 163 -25.70 -2.03 3.10
C ASN A 163 -26.24 -1.42 1.81
N VAL A 164 -26.03 -0.11 1.65
CA VAL A 164 -26.45 0.64 0.45
C VAL A 164 -25.53 0.37 -0.75
N LEU A 165 -24.40 -0.33 -0.56
CA LEU A 165 -23.47 -0.72 -1.61
C LEU A 165 -23.92 -1.99 -2.34
N LYS A 166 -24.77 -2.82 -1.70
CA LYS A 166 -25.17 -4.14 -2.18
C LYS A 166 -25.75 -4.10 -3.59
N GLY A 167 -25.13 -4.86 -4.50
CA GLY A 167 -25.50 -4.94 -5.90
C GLY A 167 -25.25 -3.66 -6.73
N ARG A 168 -24.72 -2.60 -6.11
CA ARG A 168 -24.45 -1.30 -6.75
C ARG A 168 -22.95 -1.03 -6.94
N LEU A 169 -22.11 -1.39 -5.97
CA LEU A 169 -20.66 -1.24 -6.06
C LEU A 169 -20.10 -2.29 -7.02
N LYS A 170 -19.28 -1.86 -7.97
CA LYS A 170 -18.63 -2.73 -8.96
C LYS A 170 -17.15 -2.41 -9.03
N THR A 171 -16.33 -3.37 -9.41
CA THR A 171 -14.93 -3.11 -9.76
C THR A 171 -14.84 -2.40 -11.10
N TYR A 172 -13.89 -1.46 -11.22
CA TYR A 172 -13.59 -0.77 -12.47
C TYR A 172 -12.09 -0.63 -12.65
N THR A 173 -11.60 -1.01 -13.81
CA THR A 173 -10.23 -0.77 -14.23
C THR A 173 -10.27 0.31 -15.31
N GLY A 174 -9.48 1.35 -15.16
CA GLY A 174 -9.33 2.35 -16.22
C GLY A 174 -8.73 1.78 -17.52
N SER A 175 -8.06 2.61 -18.29
CA SER A 175 -7.38 2.26 -19.55
C SER A 175 -6.20 1.25 -19.38
N GLY A 176 -6.08 0.65 -18.21
CA GLY A 176 -5.04 -0.33 -17.89
C GLY A 176 -3.76 0.29 -17.32
N ARG A 177 -2.78 -0.57 -17.03
CA ARG A 177 -1.48 -0.11 -16.53
C ARG A 177 -0.72 0.63 -17.62
N SER A 178 -0.39 1.89 -17.39
CA SER A 178 0.58 2.59 -18.23
C SER A 178 1.94 1.89 -18.10
N GLU A 179 2.53 1.52 -19.23
CA GLU A 179 3.82 0.84 -19.29
C GLU A 179 4.90 1.64 -18.52
N GLY A 180 5.66 0.98 -17.68
CA GLY A 180 6.72 1.60 -16.87
C GLY A 180 6.26 2.35 -15.62
N ILE A 181 4.95 2.52 -15.37
CA ILE A 181 4.43 3.19 -14.18
C ILE A 181 4.02 2.17 -13.13
N SER A 182 4.85 1.98 -12.11
CA SER A 182 4.58 1.06 -11.00
C SER A 182 5.30 1.47 -9.73
N GLY A 183 4.83 1.01 -8.57
CA GLY A 183 5.55 1.20 -7.31
C GLY A 183 6.94 0.56 -7.32
N THR A 184 7.16 -0.49 -8.11
CA THR A 184 8.48 -1.10 -8.32
C THR A 184 9.41 -0.17 -9.09
N ALA A 185 8.93 0.47 -10.16
CA ALA A 185 9.72 1.45 -10.92
C ALA A 185 10.09 2.67 -10.07
N VAL A 186 9.16 3.16 -9.23
CA VAL A 186 9.46 4.25 -8.28
C VAL A 186 10.56 3.84 -7.30
N ARG A 187 10.45 2.66 -6.68
CA ARG A 187 11.49 2.16 -5.76
C ARG A 187 12.83 2.01 -6.45
N LYS A 188 12.86 1.54 -7.71
CA LYS A 188 14.09 1.49 -8.49
C LYS A 188 14.70 2.87 -8.70
N ALA A 189 13.90 3.86 -9.12
CA ALA A 189 14.36 5.24 -9.29
C ALA A 189 14.95 5.84 -7.99
N ILE A 190 14.34 5.53 -6.83
CA ILE A 190 14.85 5.95 -5.52
C ILE A 190 16.18 5.26 -5.20
N ILE A 191 16.28 3.94 -5.36
CA ILE A 191 17.49 3.14 -5.07
C ILE A 191 18.67 3.57 -5.96
N THR A 192 18.40 3.91 -7.21
CA THR A 192 19.42 4.38 -8.17
C THR A 192 19.65 5.88 -8.14
N HIS A 193 19.00 6.63 -7.24
CA HIS A 193 19.04 8.09 -7.15
C HIS A 193 18.66 8.80 -8.46
N ASP A 194 17.82 8.17 -9.29
CA ASP A 194 17.34 8.73 -10.56
C ASP A 194 16.08 9.60 -10.36
N LYS A 195 16.33 10.87 -10.02
CA LYS A 195 15.24 11.86 -9.85
C LYS A 195 14.41 12.04 -11.12
N SER A 196 15.04 11.96 -12.30
CA SER A 196 14.33 12.15 -13.57
C SER A 196 13.33 11.02 -13.82
N ALA A 197 13.73 9.76 -13.55
CA ALA A 197 12.81 8.62 -13.62
C ALA A 197 11.70 8.74 -12.56
N PHE A 198 12.03 9.17 -11.32
CA PHE A 198 11.04 9.40 -10.27
C PHE A 198 9.97 10.41 -10.70
N ASP A 199 10.37 11.59 -11.19
CA ASP A 199 9.46 12.66 -11.61
C ASP A 199 8.51 12.23 -12.76
N LYS A 200 8.95 11.30 -13.61
CA LYS A 200 8.12 10.74 -14.70
C LYS A 200 7.00 9.83 -14.19
N ILE A 201 7.23 9.13 -13.08
CA ILE A 201 6.35 8.07 -12.56
C ILE A 201 5.42 8.60 -11.46
N MET A 202 5.86 9.63 -10.74
CA MET A 202 5.13 10.18 -9.61
C MET A 202 4.11 11.24 -10.04
N PRO A 203 2.98 11.40 -9.30
CA PRO A 203 1.99 12.43 -9.55
C PRO A 203 2.57 13.84 -9.51
N LYS A 204 1.87 14.77 -10.15
CA LYS A 204 2.29 16.17 -10.19
C LYS A 204 2.44 16.76 -8.78
N GLY A 205 3.55 17.46 -8.55
CA GLY A 205 3.83 18.13 -7.28
C GLY A 205 4.54 17.27 -6.24
N THR A 206 4.64 15.95 -6.44
CA THR A 206 5.34 15.04 -5.51
C THR A 206 6.85 14.96 -5.77
N GLY A 207 7.35 15.43 -6.90
CA GLY A 207 8.78 15.41 -7.26
C GLY A 207 9.69 16.08 -6.23
N LYS A 208 9.17 17.06 -5.48
CA LYS A 208 9.88 17.71 -4.36
C LYS A 208 10.13 16.80 -3.17
N MET A 209 9.47 15.65 -3.09
CA MET A 209 9.63 14.67 -2.01
C MET A 209 10.72 13.62 -2.32
N PHE A 210 11.39 13.73 -3.47
CA PHE A 210 12.38 12.73 -3.87
C PHE A 210 13.41 12.41 -2.77
N ASP A 211 14.01 13.46 -2.19
CA ASP A 211 15.04 13.30 -1.16
C ASP A 211 14.47 12.65 0.12
N GLU A 212 13.22 12.94 0.47
CA GLU A 212 12.54 12.31 1.60
C GLU A 212 12.30 10.81 1.35
N PHE A 213 11.94 10.44 0.12
CA PHE A 213 11.81 9.02 -0.25
C PHE A 213 13.15 8.30 -0.27
N VAL A 214 14.22 8.96 -0.74
CA VAL A 214 15.59 8.43 -0.66
C VAL A 214 15.99 8.20 0.78
N GLN A 215 15.80 9.20 1.66
CA GLN A 215 16.12 9.06 3.08
C GLN A 215 15.34 7.92 3.74
N ALA A 216 14.06 7.76 3.43
CA ALA A 216 13.24 6.67 3.95
C ALA A 216 13.78 5.27 3.54
N PHE A 217 14.37 5.15 2.36
CA PHE A 217 15.04 3.92 1.94
C PHE A 217 16.36 3.68 2.68
N GLU A 218 17.14 4.72 2.95
CA GLU A 218 18.36 4.60 3.76
C GLU A 218 18.01 4.19 5.21
N ASP A 219 16.99 4.82 5.80
CA ASP A 219 16.49 4.45 7.14
C ASP A 219 16.00 3.00 7.18
N PHE A 220 15.37 2.54 6.10
CA PHE A 220 14.93 1.17 5.94
C PHE A 220 16.11 0.19 5.90
N LYS A 221 17.20 0.51 5.16
CA LYS A 221 18.44 -0.30 5.16
C LYS A 221 19.03 -0.42 6.56
N VAL A 222 19.14 0.71 7.28
CA VAL A 222 19.65 0.73 8.66
C VAL A 222 18.83 -0.18 9.58
N LYS A 223 17.50 -0.15 9.46
CA LYS A 223 16.62 -1.05 10.22
C LYS A 223 16.86 -2.52 9.88
N LEU A 224 17.00 -2.86 8.59
CA LEU A 224 17.31 -4.24 8.17
C LEU A 224 18.67 -4.71 8.69
N GLU A 225 19.69 -3.85 8.68
CA GLU A 225 21.02 -4.15 9.26
C GLU A 225 20.95 -4.37 10.76
N GLY A 226 20.14 -3.56 11.47
CA GLY A 226 19.87 -3.72 12.90
C GLY A 226 19.30 -5.10 13.23
N LEU A 227 18.29 -5.54 12.47
CA LEU A 227 17.66 -6.87 12.63
C LEU A 227 18.67 -8.02 12.48
N ILE A 228 19.64 -7.88 11.56
CA ILE A 228 20.68 -8.90 11.36
C ILE A 228 21.68 -8.92 12.52
N LYS A 229 22.06 -7.74 13.05
CA LYS A 229 22.95 -7.63 14.22
C LYS A 229 22.35 -8.27 15.44
N GLU A 230 21.06 -8.02 15.73
CA GLU A 230 20.33 -8.65 16.85
C GLU A 230 20.32 -10.18 16.74
N CYS A 231 20.11 -10.72 15.53
CA CYS A 231 20.19 -12.17 15.31
C CYS A 231 21.56 -12.76 15.62
N ARG A 232 22.63 -12.01 15.38
CA ARG A 232 24.00 -12.48 15.70
C ARG A 232 24.28 -12.47 17.20
N LEU A 233 23.73 -11.48 17.92
CA LEU A 233 23.87 -11.39 19.37
C LEU A 233 23.09 -12.51 20.07
N SER A 234 21.82 -12.71 19.72
CA SER A 234 21.00 -13.77 20.33
C SER A 234 21.55 -15.18 20.08
N LEU A 235 22.23 -15.42 18.97
CA LEU A 235 22.87 -16.71 18.69
C LEU A 235 24.14 -16.90 19.53
N LYS A 236 24.91 -15.83 19.77
CA LYS A 236 26.07 -15.87 20.66
C LYS A 236 25.68 -16.11 22.11
N GLU A 237 24.65 -15.43 22.58
CA GLU A 237 24.10 -15.63 23.92
C GLU A 237 23.59 -17.06 24.12
N TYR A 238 22.84 -17.61 23.14
CA TYR A 238 22.38 -18.99 23.18
C TYR A 238 23.55 -20.01 23.21
N ILE A 239 24.63 -19.76 22.46
CA ILE A 239 25.81 -20.63 22.46
C ILE A 239 26.55 -20.56 23.81
N ILE A 240 26.65 -19.38 24.40
CA ILE A 240 27.32 -19.18 25.70
C ILE A 240 26.52 -19.84 26.86
N GLU A 241 25.18 -19.83 26.78
CA GLU A 241 24.32 -20.43 27.80
C GLU A 241 24.21 -21.97 27.70
N HIS A 242 24.61 -22.58 26.57
CA HIS A 242 24.40 -24.01 26.31
C HIS A 242 25.68 -24.79 25.97
N ILE A 243 26.86 -24.17 26.13
CA ILE A 243 28.18 -24.78 26.09
C ILE A 243 28.89 -24.58 27.45
#